data_211937b3d1d6d1b7d8439e81b303834c
#
_entry.id   211937b3d1d6d1b7d8439e81b303834c
#
_cell.length_a   1.000
_cell.length_b   1.000
_cell.length_c   1.000
_cell.angle_alpha   90.00
_cell.angle_beta   90.00
_cell.angle_gamma   90.00
#
_symmetry.space_group_name_H-M   'P 1'
#
loop_
_entity.id
_entity.type
_entity.pdbx_description
1 polymer ?
#
loop_
_entity_poly.entity_id
_entity_poly.type
_entity_poly.pdbx_seq_one_letter_code
_entity_poly.pdbx_strand_id
1 'polypeptide(L)'
;MSQLKNISKPCLRTKWKFFDREKSSSFEYFNLCEELIAVGEFLLAHDVAKTGLNYHKNDKKLCQRAAHALCKAGSPKTASRMLEQLVAGGDCGVETHSLLASAYKDLWEDSTDQDSKKKYAELAIARYGEGFFTNSYDNLKASQRKELETQYYPCINISFMYFFSDDLEGAKEYAEKARKICEKLKSGGKNEYWVQATE
;
A
#
# COMPACT_ATOMS: atom_id res chain seq x y z
N MET A 1 3.86 5.76 15.19
CA MET A 1 4.75 6.64 14.39
C MET A 1 5.56 7.56 15.28
N SER A 2 6.50 7.03 16.02
CA SER A 2 7.41 7.88 16.82
C SER A 2 8.82 7.35 16.60
N GLN A 3 9.67 8.21 16.06
CA GLN A 3 11.12 8.10 15.84
C GLN A 3 11.65 7.84 14.42
N LEU A 4 10.96 8.26 13.35
CA LEU A 4 11.65 8.55 12.08
C LEU A 4 12.26 9.97 12.15
N LYS A 5 12.96 10.29 13.26
CA LYS A 5 13.67 11.56 13.41
C LYS A 5 14.93 11.54 12.57
N ASN A 6 14.96 12.33 11.48
CA ASN A 6 16.15 12.81 10.79
C ASN A 6 17.17 11.76 10.28
N ILE A 7 16.71 10.61 9.79
CA ILE A 7 17.63 9.71 9.06
C ILE A 7 17.86 10.30 7.69
N SER A 8 19.09 10.70 7.39
CA SER A 8 19.44 11.27 6.09
C SER A 8 19.72 10.17 5.06
N LYS A 9 19.46 10.45 3.77
CA LYS A 9 19.78 9.53 2.65
C LYS A 9 21.23 9.01 2.69
N PRO A 10 22.27 9.84 2.93
CA PRO A 10 23.66 9.35 3.04
C PRO A 10 23.86 8.34 4.17
N CYS A 11 23.18 8.51 5.30
CA CYS A 11 23.25 7.57 6.41
C CYS A 11 22.70 6.18 6.03
N LEU A 12 21.55 6.12 5.33
CA LEU A 12 20.95 4.87 4.89
C LEU A 12 21.77 4.16 3.80
N ARG A 13 22.36 4.92 2.87
CA ARG A 13 23.29 4.36 1.88
C ARG A 13 24.51 3.75 2.54
N THR A 14 25.04 4.40 3.59
CA THR A 14 26.15 3.87 4.39
C THR A 14 25.73 2.64 5.17
N LYS A 15 24.53 2.65 5.80
CA LYS A 15 23.94 1.49 6.47
C LYS A 15 23.86 0.28 5.54
N TRP A 16 23.39 0.47 4.30
CA TRP A 16 23.35 -0.60 3.30
C TRP A 16 24.74 -1.09 2.87
N LYS A 17 25.71 -0.20 2.73
CA LYS A 17 27.09 -0.57 2.38
C LYS A 17 27.71 -1.54 3.39
N PHE A 18 27.45 -1.36 4.68
CA PHE A 18 27.96 -2.18 5.77
C PHE A 18 26.95 -3.21 6.30
N PHE A 19 25.84 -3.39 5.60
CA PHE A 19 24.80 -4.34 5.99
C PHE A 19 25.28 -5.79 5.81
N ASP A 20 25.18 -6.60 6.87
CA ASP A 20 25.54 -8.02 6.82
C ASP A 20 24.43 -8.82 6.13
N ARG A 21 24.59 -9.00 4.82
CA ARG A 21 23.56 -9.61 3.97
C ARG A 21 23.25 -11.04 4.33
N GLU A 22 24.24 -11.80 4.79
CA GLU A 22 24.07 -13.22 5.08
C GLU A 22 23.45 -13.48 6.43
N LYS A 23 23.78 -12.65 7.43
CA LYS A 23 23.33 -12.85 8.81
C LYS A 23 22.07 -12.08 9.17
N SER A 24 21.72 -11.06 8.37
CA SER A 24 20.54 -10.24 8.66
C SER A 24 19.25 -11.00 8.44
N SER A 25 18.33 -10.85 9.37
CA SER A 25 16.99 -11.41 9.31
C SER A 25 16.12 -10.71 8.25
N SER A 26 15.04 -11.36 7.81
CA SER A 26 14.06 -10.73 6.90
C SER A 26 13.47 -9.46 7.49
N PHE A 27 13.32 -9.38 8.80
CA PHE A 27 12.83 -8.19 9.50
C PHE A 27 13.80 -6.99 9.41
N GLU A 28 15.12 -7.22 9.47
CA GLU A 28 16.12 -6.16 9.29
C GLU A 28 16.12 -5.63 7.85
N TYR A 29 16.01 -6.51 6.87
CA TYR A 29 15.82 -6.13 5.47
C TYR A 29 14.53 -5.30 5.28
N PHE A 30 13.42 -5.77 5.85
CA PHE A 30 12.13 -5.07 5.80
C PHE A 30 12.24 -3.66 6.39
N ASN A 31 12.83 -3.51 7.58
CA ASN A 31 12.99 -2.22 8.24
C ASN A 31 13.86 -1.27 7.41
N LEU A 32 14.96 -1.76 6.83
CA LEU A 32 15.79 -0.92 5.96
C LEU A 32 15.04 -0.48 4.70
N CYS A 33 14.21 -1.34 4.11
CA CYS A 33 13.33 -0.95 3.00
C CYS A 33 12.35 0.15 3.39
N GLU A 34 11.69 0.05 4.56
CA GLU A 34 10.77 1.07 5.06
C GLU A 34 11.47 2.42 5.26
N GLU A 35 12.67 2.42 5.88
CA GLU A 35 13.48 3.61 6.06
C GLU A 35 13.86 4.26 4.72
N LEU A 36 14.26 3.47 3.73
CA LEU A 36 14.63 3.94 2.40
C LEU A 36 13.43 4.49 1.62
N ILE A 37 12.29 3.83 1.68
CA ILE A 37 11.03 4.30 1.07
C ILE A 37 10.62 5.64 1.69
N ALA A 38 10.70 5.77 3.01
CA ALA A 38 10.34 6.99 3.73
C ALA A 38 11.18 8.21 3.33
N VAL A 39 12.42 8.02 2.89
CA VAL A 39 13.30 9.11 2.41
C VAL A 39 13.34 9.24 0.87
N GLY A 40 12.53 8.45 0.14
CA GLY A 40 12.43 8.50 -1.31
C GLY A 40 13.59 7.82 -2.06
N GLU A 41 14.32 6.90 -1.42
CA GLU A 41 15.38 6.08 -2.05
C GLU A 41 14.78 4.78 -2.61
N PHE A 42 13.83 4.91 -3.53
CA PHE A 42 12.97 3.80 -3.98
C PHE A 42 13.74 2.68 -4.69
N LEU A 43 14.65 3.01 -5.61
CA LEU A 43 15.42 1.99 -6.30
C LEU A 43 16.34 1.23 -5.34
N LEU A 44 16.94 1.92 -4.38
CA LEU A 44 17.75 1.27 -3.36
C LEU A 44 16.91 0.38 -2.43
N ALA A 45 15.70 0.82 -2.07
CA ALA A 45 14.76 0.00 -1.30
C ALA A 45 14.38 -1.29 -2.04
N HIS A 46 14.14 -1.20 -3.35
CA HIS A 46 13.91 -2.37 -4.21
C HIS A 46 15.10 -3.33 -4.19
N ASP A 47 16.32 -2.82 -4.35
CA ASP A 47 17.53 -3.64 -4.36
C ASP A 47 17.77 -4.32 -3.02
N VAL A 48 17.50 -3.62 -1.90
CA VAL A 48 17.56 -4.19 -0.54
C VAL A 48 16.55 -5.31 -0.40
N ALA A 49 15.29 -5.11 -0.78
CA ALA A 49 14.24 -6.12 -0.68
C ALA A 49 14.57 -7.34 -1.57
N LYS A 50 15.02 -7.10 -2.79
CA LYS A 50 15.41 -8.16 -3.73
C LYS A 50 16.60 -8.96 -3.22
N THR A 51 17.59 -8.29 -2.63
CA THR A 51 18.73 -8.99 -1.98
C THR A 51 18.24 -9.83 -0.81
N GLY A 52 17.35 -9.29 0.04
CA GLY A 52 16.75 -10.04 1.14
C GLY A 52 16.02 -11.29 0.67
N LEU A 53 15.31 -11.22 -0.46
CA LEU A 53 14.64 -12.40 -1.05
C LEU A 53 15.58 -13.49 -1.53
N ASN A 54 16.87 -13.21 -1.79
CA ASN A 54 17.85 -14.25 -2.11
C ASN A 54 18.18 -15.12 -0.88
N TYR A 55 18.15 -14.53 0.32
CA TYR A 55 18.42 -15.21 1.59
C TYR A 55 17.14 -15.72 2.27
N HIS A 56 16.03 -15.00 2.12
CA HIS A 56 14.73 -15.28 2.72
C HIS A 56 13.69 -15.52 1.60
N LYS A 57 13.87 -16.63 0.90
CA LYS A 57 13.00 -17.00 -0.24
C LYS A 57 11.53 -17.04 0.20
N ASN A 58 10.66 -16.51 -0.66
CA ASN A 58 9.21 -16.44 -0.43
C ASN A 58 8.76 -15.59 0.77
N ASP A 59 9.63 -14.70 1.30
CA ASP A 59 9.18 -13.74 2.30
C ASP A 59 8.23 -12.73 1.65
N LYS A 60 6.95 -12.87 2.02
CA LYS A 60 5.85 -12.05 1.48
C LYS A 60 6.06 -10.56 1.72
N LYS A 61 6.52 -10.19 2.92
CA LYS A 61 6.72 -8.78 3.28
C LYS A 61 7.83 -8.14 2.46
N LEU A 62 8.91 -8.85 2.21
CA LEU A 62 9.97 -8.36 1.34
C LEU A 62 9.50 -8.22 -0.10
N CYS A 63 8.70 -9.16 -0.61
CA CYS A 63 8.11 -9.07 -1.94
C CYS A 63 7.17 -7.84 -2.05
N GLN A 64 6.33 -7.60 -1.05
CA GLN A 64 5.48 -6.41 -0.95
C GLN A 64 6.31 -5.12 -0.97
N ARG A 65 7.41 -5.05 -0.20
CA ARG A 65 8.29 -3.85 -0.19
C ARG A 65 9.01 -3.64 -1.52
N ALA A 66 9.48 -4.71 -2.16
CA ALA A 66 10.08 -4.62 -3.49
C ALA A 66 9.09 -4.05 -4.52
N ALA A 67 7.87 -4.56 -4.54
CA ALA A 67 6.81 -4.07 -5.43
C ALA A 67 6.41 -2.63 -5.11
N HIS A 68 6.22 -2.28 -3.84
CA HIS A 68 5.92 -0.90 -3.41
C HIS A 68 6.99 0.08 -3.86
N ALA A 69 8.26 -0.27 -3.64
CA ALA A 69 9.39 0.56 -4.06
C ALA A 69 9.43 0.75 -5.58
N LEU A 70 9.11 -0.28 -6.37
CA LEU A 70 9.01 -0.18 -7.83
C LEU A 70 7.86 0.74 -8.29
N CYS A 71 6.68 0.67 -7.67
CA CYS A 71 5.59 1.61 -7.95
C CYS A 71 6.07 3.05 -7.73
N LYS A 72 6.65 3.32 -6.56
CA LYS A 72 7.18 4.66 -6.23
C LYS A 72 8.33 5.11 -7.13
N ALA A 73 9.06 4.18 -7.74
CA ALA A 73 10.09 4.44 -8.73
C ALA A 73 9.56 4.60 -10.17
N GLY A 74 8.24 4.62 -10.38
CA GLY A 74 7.61 4.76 -11.69
C GLY A 74 7.59 3.48 -12.53
N SER A 75 7.56 2.32 -11.90
CA SER A 75 7.49 1.02 -12.57
C SER A 75 6.27 0.18 -12.15
N PRO A 76 5.03 0.74 -12.21
CA PRO A 76 3.82 0.09 -11.70
C PRO A 76 3.52 -1.22 -12.43
N LYS A 77 3.85 -1.34 -13.72
CA LYS A 77 3.64 -2.57 -14.49
C LYS A 77 4.47 -3.75 -13.98
N THR A 78 5.70 -3.52 -13.54
CA THR A 78 6.53 -4.58 -12.96
C THR A 78 6.06 -4.91 -11.56
N ALA A 79 5.71 -3.90 -10.78
CA ALA A 79 5.17 -4.06 -9.43
C ALA A 79 3.86 -4.86 -9.42
N SER A 80 2.91 -4.56 -10.33
CA SER A 80 1.64 -5.29 -10.40
C SER A 80 1.86 -6.78 -10.67
N ARG A 81 2.76 -7.14 -11.59
CA ARG A 81 3.07 -8.55 -11.87
C ARG A 81 3.62 -9.30 -10.66
N MET A 82 4.50 -8.65 -9.87
CA MET A 82 5.04 -9.24 -8.63
C MET A 82 3.92 -9.50 -7.61
N LEU A 83 3.01 -8.55 -7.45
CA LEU A 83 1.89 -8.65 -6.51
C LEU A 83 0.82 -9.65 -7.00
N GLU A 84 0.57 -9.71 -8.30
CA GLU A 84 -0.29 -10.74 -8.93
C GLU A 84 0.23 -12.15 -8.64
N GLN A 85 1.55 -12.35 -8.68
CA GLN A 85 2.16 -13.63 -8.32
C GLN A 85 1.95 -13.99 -6.85
N LEU A 86 2.00 -13.02 -5.92
CA LEU A 86 1.68 -13.24 -4.51
C LEU A 86 0.22 -13.66 -4.34
N VAL A 87 -0.71 -12.96 -4.99
CA VAL A 87 -2.15 -13.28 -4.96
C VAL A 87 -2.40 -14.67 -5.56
N ALA A 88 -1.80 -15.00 -6.70
CA ALA A 88 -1.90 -16.31 -7.32
C ALA A 88 -1.30 -17.42 -6.44
N GLY A 89 -0.32 -17.09 -5.63
CA GLY A 89 0.26 -17.97 -4.60
C GLY A 89 -0.58 -18.12 -3.33
N GLY A 90 -1.80 -17.55 -3.30
CA GLY A 90 -2.74 -17.67 -2.19
C GLY A 90 -2.65 -16.56 -1.13
N ASP A 91 -1.93 -15.47 -1.39
CA ASP A 91 -1.92 -14.32 -0.47
C ASP A 91 -3.18 -13.47 -0.65
N CYS A 92 -4.08 -13.56 0.32
CA CYS A 92 -5.33 -12.78 0.39
C CYS A 92 -5.24 -11.62 1.39
N GLY A 93 -4.03 -11.19 1.76
CA GLY A 93 -3.84 -10.13 2.76
C GLY A 93 -4.23 -8.74 2.23
N VAL A 94 -4.87 -7.93 3.08
CA VAL A 94 -5.27 -6.54 2.77
C VAL A 94 -4.12 -5.70 2.21
N GLU A 95 -2.91 -5.87 2.76
CA GLU A 95 -1.71 -5.14 2.31
C GLU A 95 -1.37 -5.46 0.85
N THR A 96 -1.37 -6.75 0.46
CA THR A 96 -1.05 -7.16 -0.92
C THR A 96 -2.10 -6.64 -1.90
N HIS A 97 -3.39 -6.77 -1.56
CA HIS A 97 -4.47 -6.24 -2.40
C HIS A 97 -4.41 -4.72 -2.54
N SER A 98 -4.14 -3.99 -1.45
CA SER A 98 -4.02 -2.54 -1.48
C SER A 98 -2.83 -2.06 -2.31
N LEU A 99 -1.67 -2.73 -2.21
CA LEU A 99 -0.49 -2.43 -3.03
C LEU A 99 -0.74 -2.73 -4.51
N LEU A 100 -1.40 -3.85 -4.82
CA LEU A 100 -1.75 -4.21 -6.19
C LEU A 100 -2.75 -3.23 -6.80
N ALA A 101 -3.77 -2.84 -6.03
CA ALA A 101 -4.73 -1.83 -6.44
C ALA A 101 -4.06 -0.47 -6.69
N SER A 102 -3.12 -0.07 -5.83
CA SER A 102 -2.32 1.15 -6.03
C SER A 102 -1.50 1.09 -7.32
N ALA A 103 -0.89 -0.07 -7.62
CA ALA A 103 -0.16 -0.26 -8.87
C ALA A 103 -1.07 -0.14 -10.11
N TYR A 104 -2.30 -0.66 -10.05
CA TYR A 104 -3.29 -0.48 -11.12
C TYR A 104 -3.77 0.96 -11.23
N LYS A 105 -3.92 1.67 -10.11
CA LYS A 105 -4.23 3.11 -10.12
C LYS A 105 -3.12 3.91 -10.80
N ASP A 106 -1.85 3.64 -10.50
CA ASP A 106 -0.72 4.28 -11.17
C ASP A 106 -0.74 3.97 -12.69
N LEU A 107 -1.06 2.73 -13.10
CA LEU A 107 -1.24 2.36 -14.51
C LEU A 107 -2.44 3.05 -15.17
N TRP A 108 -3.51 3.29 -14.43
CA TRP A 108 -4.65 4.08 -14.89
C TRP A 108 -4.24 5.54 -15.14
N GLU A 109 -3.49 6.13 -14.23
CA GLU A 109 -2.98 7.50 -14.37
C GLU A 109 -2.07 7.64 -15.60
N ASP A 110 -1.18 6.67 -15.82
CA ASP A 110 -0.23 6.63 -16.95
C ASP A 110 -0.89 6.32 -18.30
N SER A 111 -2.11 5.78 -18.32
CA SER A 111 -2.81 5.39 -19.56
C SER A 111 -3.35 6.59 -20.30
N THR A 112 -3.19 6.60 -21.62
CA THR A 112 -3.70 7.67 -22.50
C THR A 112 -4.97 7.26 -23.27
N ASP A 113 -5.19 5.96 -23.47
CA ASP A 113 -6.37 5.44 -24.14
C ASP A 113 -7.49 5.05 -23.15
N GLN A 114 -8.73 5.17 -23.58
CA GLN A 114 -9.90 4.94 -22.74
C GLN A 114 -10.09 3.47 -22.33
N ASP A 115 -9.72 2.53 -23.20
CA ASP A 115 -9.88 1.10 -22.89
C ASP A 115 -8.92 0.67 -21.79
N SER A 116 -7.66 1.12 -21.85
CA SER A 116 -6.69 0.90 -20.77
C SER A 116 -7.10 1.58 -19.48
N LYS A 117 -7.60 2.83 -19.55
CA LYS A 117 -8.12 3.54 -18.37
C LYS A 117 -9.26 2.78 -17.72
N LYS A 118 -10.27 2.38 -18.50
CA LYS A 118 -11.39 1.59 -18.00
C LYS A 118 -10.91 0.29 -17.33
N LYS A 119 -10.07 -0.47 -18.03
CA LYS A 119 -9.51 -1.73 -17.55
C LYS A 119 -8.80 -1.57 -16.22
N TYR A 120 -7.89 -0.60 -16.10
CA TYR A 120 -7.10 -0.43 -14.88
C TYR A 120 -7.93 0.16 -13.73
N ALA A 121 -8.94 0.98 -14.02
CA ALA A 121 -9.89 1.43 -13.02
C ALA A 121 -10.67 0.25 -12.42
N GLU A 122 -11.24 -0.62 -13.25
CA GLU A 122 -11.97 -1.82 -12.83
C GLU A 122 -11.08 -2.75 -12.00
N LEU A 123 -9.83 -2.98 -12.42
CA LEU A 123 -8.87 -3.78 -11.68
C LEU A 123 -8.51 -3.17 -10.32
N ALA A 124 -8.30 -1.85 -10.26
CA ALA A 124 -8.00 -1.16 -9.01
C ALA A 124 -9.17 -1.25 -8.02
N ILE A 125 -10.39 -0.99 -8.48
CA ILE A 125 -11.62 -1.09 -7.68
C ILE A 125 -11.78 -2.52 -7.13
N ALA A 126 -11.64 -3.53 -7.99
CA ALA A 126 -11.77 -4.93 -7.58
C ALA A 126 -10.74 -5.30 -6.50
N ARG A 127 -9.46 -4.92 -6.67
CA ARG A 127 -8.41 -5.25 -5.70
C ARG A 127 -8.53 -4.49 -4.38
N TYR A 128 -8.89 -3.21 -4.43
CA TYR A 128 -9.22 -2.47 -3.19
C TYR A 128 -10.43 -3.10 -2.49
N GLY A 129 -11.45 -3.54 -3.26
CA GLY A 129 -12.64 -4.21 -2.72
C GLY A 129 -12.29 -5.52 -2.01
N GLU A 130 -11.44 -6.37 -2.58
CA GLU A 130 -10.99 -7.63 -1.95
C GLU A 130 -10.23 -7.35 -0.64
N GLY A 131 -9.40 -6.31 -0.60
CA GLY A 131 -8.74 -5.86 0.62
C GLY A 131 -9.71 -5.32 1.68
N PHE A 132 -10.81 -4.70 1.25
CA PHE A 132 -11.80 -4.11 2.13
C PHE A 132 -12.77 -5.14 2.73
N PHE A 133 -13.24 -6.11 1.93
CA PHE A 133 -14.31 -7.04 2.35
C PHE A 133 -13.85 -8.17 3.26
N THR A 134 -12.57 -8.38 3.46
CA THR A 134 -12.07 -9.44 4.36
C THR A 134 -12.45 -9.23 5.82
N ASN A 135 -12.79 -8.00 6.24
CA ASN A 135 -13.27 -7.70 7.59
C ASN A 135 -14.40 -6.67 7.53
N SER A 136 -15.61 -7.03 7.90
CA SER A 136 -16.74 -6.08 7.95
C SER A 136 -16.43 -4.93 8.93
N TYR A 137 -16.13 -3.73 8.40
CA TYR A 137 -15.80 -2.55 9.20
C TYR A 137 -16.96 -2.13 10.14
N ASP A 138 -18.20 -2.48 9.80
CA ASP A 138 -19.38 -2.15 10.60
C ASP A 138 -19.32 -2.76 12.00
N ASN A 139 -18.69 -3.92 12.14
CA ASN A 139 -18.53 -4.64 13.40
C ASN A 139 -17.30 -4.19 14.20
N LEU A 140 -16.41 -3.35 13.62
CA LEU A 140 -15.21 -2.90 14.31
C LEU A 140 -15.57 -1.80 15.33
N LYS A 141 -15.04 -1.95 16.54
CA LYS A 141 -15.17 -0.94 17.62
C LYS A 141 -14.06 0.13 17.45
N ALA A 142 -14.31 1.30 18.02
CA ALA A 142 -13.29 2.38 18.04
C ALA A 142 -11.95 1.94 18.69
N SER A 143 -11.99 0.97 19.61
CA SER A 143 -10.79 0.37 20.23
C SER A 143 -9.95 -0.47 19.25
N GLN A 144 -10.52 -0.91 18.13
CA GLN A 144 -9.85 -1.67 17.07
C GLN A 144 -9.31 -0.72 15.99
N ARG A 145 -8.60 0.29 16.42
CA ARG A 145 -8.10 1.40 15.59
C ARG A 145 -7.28 0.91 14.40
N LYS A 146 -6.37 -0.03 14.62
CA LYS A 146 -5.47 -0.51 13.57
C LYS A 146 -6.24 -1.16 12.43
N GLU A 147 -7.26 -1.92 12.75
CA GLU A 147 -8.16 -2.57 11.79
C GLU A 147 -8.99 -1.51 11.03
N LEU A 148 -9.51 -0.49 11.71
CA LEU A 148 -10.21 0.62 11.07
C LEU A 148 -9.30 1.40 10.10
N GLU A 149 -8.04 1.67 10.48
CA GLU A 149 -7.06 2.34 9.62
C GLU A 149 -6.78 1.53 8.35
N THR A 150 -6.74 0.18 8.43
CA THR A 150 -6.56 -0.66 7.24
C THR A 150 -7.77 -0.65 6.31
N GLN A 151 -8.97 -0.38 6.80
CA GLN A 151 -10.20 -0.33 6.01
C GLN A 151 -10.45 1.05 5.36
N TYR A 152 -9.98 2.11 5.99
CA TYR A 152 -10.13 3.47 5.50
C TYR A 152 -9.48 3.68 4.12
N TYR A 153 -8.23 3.26 3.97
CA TYR A 153 -7.44 3.48 2.77
C TYR A 153 -8.06 2.86 1.49
N PRO A 154 -8.50 1.59 1.48
CA PRO A 154 -9.22 1.04 0.35
C PRO A 154 -10.50 1.80 0.02
N CYS A 155 -11.31 2.16 1.01
CA CYS A 155 -12.57 2.86 0.80
C CYS A 155 -12.41 4.18 0.05
N ILE A 156 -11.48 5.03 0.49
CA ILE A 156 -11.29 6.35 -0.15
C ILE A 156 -10.75 6.20 -1.56
N ASN A 157 -9.89 5.21 -1.82
CA ASN A 157 -9.38 4.98 -3.16
C ASN A 157 -10.44 4.37 -4.09
N ILE A 158 -11.33 3.50 -3.61
CA ILE A 158 -12.46 2.99 -4.39
C ILE A 158 -13.39 4.15 -4.78
N SER A 159 -13.74 5.02 -3.81
CA SER A 159 -14.55 6.21 -4.08
C SER A 159 -13.93 7.09 -5.16
N PHE A 160 -12.61 7.35 -5.05
CA PHE A 160 -11.85 8.10 -6.05
C PHE A 160 -11.94 7.44 -7.44
N MET A 161 -11.71 6.14 -7.55
CA MET A 161 -11.73 5.42 -8.83
C MET A 161 -13.13 5.42 -9.46
N TYR A 162 -14.20 5.23 -8.70
CA TYR A 162 -15.58 5.35 -9.18
C TYR A 162 -15.89 6.75 -9.68
N PHE A 163 -15.47 7.80 -8.95
CA PHE A 163 -15.67 9.18 -9.38
C PHE A 163 -15.05 9.46 -10.75
N PHE A 164 -13.82 9.02 -10.98
CA PHE A 164 -13.15 9.20 -12.28
C PHE A 164 -13.58 8.21 -13.38
N SER A 165 -14.44 7.25 -13.03
CA SER A 165 -15.10 6.34 -13.97
C SER A 165 -16.55 6.75 -14.27
N ASP A 166 -16.96 7.96 -13.88
CA ASP A 166 -18.31 8.53 -14.02
C ASP A 166 -19.41 7.73 -13.28
N ASP A 167 -19.04 6.86 -12.33
CA ASP A 167 -19.97 6.19 -11.42
C ASP A 167 -20.11 6.99 -10.11
N LEU A 168 -20.98 8.01 -10.16
CA LEU A 168 -21.20 8.89 -9.02
C LEU A 168 -21.92 8.19 -7.85
N GLU A 169 -22.73 7.17 -8.10
CA GLU A 169 -23.40 6.42 -7.04
C GLU A 169 -22.40 5.56 -6.28
N GLY A 170 -21.56 4.79 -6.98
CA GLY A 170 -20.46 4.04 -6.37
C GLY A 170 -19.49 4.94 -5.60
N ALA A 171 -19.11 6.09 -6.20
CA ALA A 171 -18.25 7.05 -5.54
C ALA A 171 -18.84 7.56 -4.21
N LYS A 172 -20.13 7.95 -4.20
CA LYS A 172 -20.82 8.41 -3.00
C LYS A 172 -20.95 7.31 -1.93
N GLU A 173 -21.28 6.10 -2.34
CA GLU A 173 -21.39 4.97 -1.41
C GLU A 173 -20.08 4.73 -0.64
N TYR A 174 -18.94 4.69 -1.36
CA TYR A 174 -17.65 4.44 -0.73
C TYR A 174 -17.09 5.66 0.02
N ALA A 175 -17.41 6.88 -0.40
CA ALA A 175 -17.13 8.08 0.38
C ALA A 175 -17.84 8.05 1.73
N GLU A 176 -19.12 7.66 1.75
CA GLU A 176 -19.88 7.54 2.99
C GLU A 176 -19.34 6.43 3.90
N LYS A 177 -18.89 5.29 3.35
CA LYS A 177 -18.20 4.25 4.12
C LYS A 177 -16.91 4.79 4.74
N ALA A 178 -16.08 5.52 3.97
CA ALA A 178 -14.86 6.14 4.46
C ALA A 178 -15.16 7.13 5.59
N ARG A 179 -16.20 7.99 5.43
CA ARG A 179 -16.65 8.94 6.44
C ARG A 179 -17.01 8.24 7.76
N LYS A 180 -17.81 7.17 7.70
CA LYS A 180 -18.18 6.37 8.89
C LYS A 180 -16.97 5.76 9.60
N ILE A 181 -15.98 5.28 8.85
CA ILE A 181 -14.72 4.77 9.43
C ILE A 181 -13.98 5.90 10.13
N CYS A 182 -13.88 7.09 9.51
CA CYS A 182 -13.26 8.25 10.11
C CYS A 182 -13.94 8.69 11.40
N GLU A 183 -15.26 8.67 11.47
CA GLU A 183 -16.02 8.98 12.70
C GLU A 183 -15.68 8.02 13.84
N LYS A 184 -15.59 6.70 13.54
CA LYS A 184 -15.15 5.72 14.52
C LYS A 184 -13.69 5.95 14.97
N LEU A 185 -12.80 6.33 14.06
CA LEU A 185 -11.42 6.65 14.38
C LEU A 185 -11.29 7.89 15.27
N LYS A 186 -12.10 8.93 15.03
CA LYS A 186 -12.16 10.14 15.87
C LYS A 186 -12.64 9.85 17.28
N SER A 187 -13.68 9.05 17.44
CA SER A 187 -14.20 8.67 18.75
C SER A 187 -13.19 7.92 19.63
N GLY A 188 -12.15 7.34 19.04
CA GLY A 188 -11.03 6.67 19.71
C GLY A 188 -9.91 7.57 20.20
N GLY A 189 -9.98 8.92 20.07
CA GLY A 189 -9.18 9.89 20.84
C GLY A 189 -7.87 10.38 20.22
N LYS A 190 -7.60 10.20 18.92
CA LYS A 190 -6.48 10.89 18.22
C LYS A 190 -6.94 11.49 16.89
N ASN A 191 -6.77 12.80 16.73
CA ASN A 191 -6.92 13.49 15.44
C ASN A 191 -5.66 13.28 14.62
N GLU A 192 -5.71 12.39 13.61
CA GLU A 192 -4.66 12.28 12.61
C GLU A 192 -5.06 13.05 11.35
N TYR A 193 -4.07 13.69 10.70
CA TYR A 193 -4.24 14.53 9.52
C TYR A 193 -5.14 13.88 8.44
N TRP A 194 -4.95 12.60 8.15
CA TRP A 194 -5.69 11.89 7.11
C TRP A 194 -7.19 11.75 7.40
N VAL A 195 -7.56 11.65 8.68
CA VAL A 195 -8.96 11.62 9.12
C VAL A 195 -9.62 12.97 8.92
N GLN A 196 -8.88 14.06 9.14
CA GLN A 196 -9.37 15.43 8.91
C GLN A 196 -9.47 15.76 7.42
N ALA A 197 -8.54 15.28 6.60
CA ALA A 197 -8.50 15.56 5.16
C ALA A 197 -9.62 14.85 4.36
N THR A 198 -10.38 13.95 4.99
CA THR A 198 -11.47 13.20 4.33
C THR A 198 -12.84 13.82 4.56
N GLU A 199 -12.95 14.83 5.43
CA GLU A 199 -14.16 15.63 5.64
C GLU A 199 -14.34 16.66 4.55
#